data_930077af508f55dc5de315bde37a07ac
#
_entry.id   930077af508f55dc5de315bde37a07ac
#
_cell.length_a   1.000
_cell.length_b   1.000
_cell.length_c   1.000
_cell.angle_alpha   90.00
_cell.angle_beta   90.00
_cell.angle_gamma   90.00
#
_symmetry.space_group_name_H-M   'P 1'
#
loop_
_entity.id
_entity.type
_entity.pdbx_description
1 polymer ?
#
loop_
_entity_poly.entity_id
_entity_poly.type
_entity_poly.pdbx_seq_one_letter_code
_entity_poly.pdbx_strand_id
1 'polypeptide(L)'
;MSQMKAAILTNEFPPSIYGGAGIHVQFLTRELQNHCAVDVRCFGDQNVKEATLTAKGFKTRSQGIESTDTRARKLLDPLDINLQMAASLDGADVVHCHTWYTHFAGVLASKLLSAPLILTTHSLEPHRPWKHEQLGRGGYGMSCWIERTAYQSADGIIAVSNQMKKDVVELYGVDPSRVQVIYNGIDPDFYKPTFDEAVVRARGIDPSNPYVIFVGRITRQKGIAQLLGAIPHLDPETQVVLCAGAPDTPEIAAEMNTKMTELQAKRPGIIWIQEMMNHSELRILYSHAKAFVCPSLYEPFGIINLEAMSCGIPVVGSAVGGIPEIIVHGETGILVSLQPKGPADFEPLHPEAFQQSLATSLNLLTRSPDKAAEMGVAARKRAVDVFSWKSIAKQTFDFYAQTIERHSKEVKAP
;
A
#
# COMPACT_ATOMS: atom_id res chain seq x y z
N MET A 1 26.30 -22.45 12.58
CA MET A 1 26.05 -21.66 11.35
C MET A 1 25.74 -20.24 11.78
N SER A 2 26.33 -19.22 11.16
CA SER A 2 25.95 -17.83 11.42
C SER A 2 24.49 -17.63 11.06
N GLN A 3 23.78 -16.83 11.83
CA GLN A 3 22.41 -16.46 11.55
C GLN A 3 22.35 -15.70 10.21
N MET A 4 21.41 -16.04 9.32
CA MET A 4 21.20 -15.32 8.06
C MET A 4 21.05 -13.82 8.32
N LYS A 5 21.66 -12.97 7.48
CA LYS A 5 21.57 -11.52 7.51
C LYS A 5 20.87 -10.99 6.25
N ALA A 6 19.72 -10.35 6.42
CA ALA A 6 18.96 -9.72 5.35
C ALA A 6 19.18 -8.19 5.34
N ALA A 7 19.67 -7.64 4.24
CA ALA A 7 19.74 -6.20 4.04
C ALA A 7 18.44 -5.72 3.39
N ILE A 8 17.66 -4.91 4.12
CA ILE A 8 16.39 -4.34 3.66
C ILE A 8 16.62 -2.90 3.21
N LEU A 9 16.31 -2.60 1.94
CA LEU A 9 16.46 -1.27 1.38
C LEU A 9 15.07 -0.67 1.13
N THR A 10 14.78 0.46 1.76
CA THR A 10 13.46 1.12 1.71
C THR A 10 13.58 2.63 1.73
N ASN A 11 12.63 3.33 1.13
CA ASN A 11 12.54 4.79 1.27
C ASN A 11 11.78 5.22 2.52
N GLU A 12 10.98 4.34 3.11
CA GLU A 12 10.16 4.62 4.30
C GLU A 12 10.50 3.64 5.42
N PHE A 13 10.80 4.17 6.61
CA PHE A 13 11.01 3.39 7.83
C PHE A 13 10.64 4.24 9.06
N PRO A 14 10.13 3.65 10.15
CA PRO A 14 9.77 4.43 11.32
C PRO A 14 10.89 5.37 11.80
N PRO A 15 10.56 6.59 12.27
CA PRO A 15 9.20 7.14 12.44
C PRO A 15 8.60 7.75 11.14
N SER A 16 9.35 7.77 10.04
CA SER A 16 8.97 8.43 8.80
C SER A 16 8.28 7.45 7.85
N ILE A 17 6.98 7.26 8.03
CA ILE A 17 6.13 6.42 7.19
C ILE A 17 5.07 7.29 6.52
N TYR A 18 4.93 7.13 5.20
CA TYR A 18 3.97 7.88 4.39
C TYR A 18 2.89 7.00 3.74
N GLY A 19 3.18 5.74 3.47
CA GLY A 19 2.28 4.87 2.73
C GLY A 19 2.34 3.39 3.11
N GLY A 20 1.56 2.59 2.38
CA GLY A 20 1.45 1.15 2.63
C GLY A 20 2.77 0.39 2.54
N ALA A 21 3.72 0.85 1.70
CA ALA A 21 5.04 0.23 1.61
C ALA A 21 5.84 0.39 2.92
N GLY A 22 5.78 1.58 3.54
CA GLY A 22 6.42 1.82 4.84
C GLY A 22 5.79 0.99 5.96
N ILE A 23 4.46 0.89 5.99
CA ILE A 23 3.72 0.00 6.91
C ILE A 23 4.16 -1.45 6.72
N HIS A 24 4.22 -1.92 5.46
CA HIS A 24 4.70 -3.27 5.15
C HIS A 24 6.10 -3.51 5.72
N VAL A 25 7.06 -2.63 5.43
CA VAL A 25 8.45 -2.81 5.89
C VAL A 25 8.55 -2.78 7.41
N GLN A 26 7.81 -1.89 8.08
CA GLN A 26 7.77 -1.84 9.55
C GLN A 26 7.37 -3.17 10.17
N PHE A 27 6.25 -3.73 9.74
CA PHE A 27 5.74 -4.98 10.32
C PHE A 27 6.52 -6.19 9.84
N LEU A 28 6.93 -6.24 8.58
CA LEU A 28 7.76 -7.31 8.06
C LEU A 28 9.10 -7.40 8.81
N THR A 29 9.80 -6.30 8.99
CA THR A 29 11.09 -6.29 9.70
C THR A 29 10.93 -6.66 11.17
N ARG A 30 9.84 -6.24 11.83
CA ARG A 30 9.52 -6.65 13.20
C ARG A 30 9.40 -8.17 13.32
N GLU A 31 8.70 -8.82 12.39
CA GLU A 31 8.49 -10.26 12.45
C GLU A 31 9.69 -11.07 11.91
N LEU A 32 10.43 -10.54 10.92
CA LEU A 32 11.62 -11.19 10.37
C LEU A 32 12.74 -11.38 11.39
N GLN A 33 12.81 -10.51 12.41
CA GLN A 33 13.79 -10.65 13.50
C GLN A 33 13.70 -12.00 14.25
N ASN A 34 12.54 -12.66 14.18
CA ASN A 34 12.35 -14.00 14.74
C ASN A 34 13.03 -15.10 13.90
N HIS A 35 13.50 -14.76 12.69
CA HIS A 35 14.05 -15.72 11.73
C HIS A 35 15.48 -15.41 11.31
N CYS A 36 15.84 -14.13 11.16
CA CYS A 36 17.16 -13.70 10.70
C CYS A 36 17.57 -12.34 11.32
N ALA A 37 18.84 -11.99 11.19
CA ALA A 37 19.30 -10.64 11.45
C ALA A 37 18.83 -9.69 10.33
N VAL A 38 18.31 -8.53 10.71
CA VAL A 38 17.74 -7.55 9.78
C VAL A 38 18.56 -6.27 9.81
N ASP A 39 19.08 -5.86 8.66
CA ASP A 39 19.89 -4.65 8.50
C ASP A 39 19.21 -3.68 7.52
N VAL A 40 18.52 -2.66 8.05
CA VAL A 40 17.73 -1.71 7.27
C VAL A 40 18.60 -0.53 6.82
N ARG A 41 18.52 -0.19 5.53
CA ARG A 41 18.98 1.10 4.99
C ARG A 41 17.78 1.85 4.46
N CYS A 42 17.57 3.06 4.93
CA CYS A 42 16.38 3.84 4.60
C CYS A 42 16.70 5.31 4.33
N PHE A 43 15.73 6.04 3.80
CA PHE A 43 15.81 7.49 3.71
C PHE A 43 15.51 8.10 5.07
N GLY A 44 16.23 9.14 5.45
CA GLY A 44 16.04 9.85 6.72
C GLY A 44 17.28 9.91 7.61
N ASP A 45 17.10 9.86 8.90
CA ASP A 45 18.16 9.98 9.92
C ASP A 45 18.05 8.90 11.03
N GLN A 46 17.38 7.81 10.70
CA GLN A 46 17.24 6.67 11.61
C GLN A 46 18.61 6.13 12.02
N ASN A 47 18.72 5.79 13.31
CA ASN A 47 19.91 5.13 13.87
C ASN A 47 19.48 4.15 14.96
N VAL A 48 19.10 2.95 14.56
CA VAL A 48 18.62 1.88 15.45
C VAL A 48 19.71 0.81 15.54
N LYS A 49 19.99 0.35 16.77
CA LYS A 49 20.89 -0.76 17.04
C LYS A 49 20.28 -1.64 18.12
N GLU A 50 19.73 -2.75 17.72
CA GLU A 50 19.18 -3.80 18.57
C GLU A 50 19.91 -5.13 18.29
N ALA A 51 19.60 -6.16 19.04
CA ALA A 51 20.29 -7.46 18.92
C ALA A 51 20.14 -8.08 17.51
N THR A 52 18.97 -7.96 16.92
CA THR A 52 18.61 -8.58 15.62
C THR A 52 18.16 -7.56 14.57
N LEU A 53 18.05 -6.28 14.92
CA LEU A 53 17.65 -5.18 14.02
C LEU A 53 18.66 -4.04 14.09
N THR A 54 19.22 -3.70 12.94
CA THR A 54 19.89 -2.42 12.77
C THR A 54 19.16 -1.59 11.70
N ALA A 55 19.06 -0.27 11.91
CA ALA A 55 18.54 0.62 10.88
C ALA A 55 19.39 1.89 10.79
N LYS A 56 19.76 2.27 9.57
CA LYS A 56 20.52 3.49 9.30
C LYS A 56 19.84 4.28 8.19
N GLY A 57 19.50 5.53 8.52
CA GLY A 57 18.95 6.52 7.60
C GLY A 57 20.03 7.26 6.82
N PHE A 58 19.65 7.70 5.61
CA PHE A 58 20.51 8.50 4.72
C PHE A 58 19.72 9.68 4.17
N LYS A 59 20.40 10.82 4.10
CA LYS A 59 19.90 12.06 3.49
C LYS A 59 20.80 12.44 2.32
N THR A 60 20.29 13.24 1.40
CA THR A 60 21.10 13.85 0.35
C THR A 60 22.28 14.59 0.97
N ARG A 61 23.47 14.42 0.42
CA ARG A 61 24.66 15.11 0.90
C ARG A 61 24.50 16.62 0.73
N SER A 62 25.08 17.40 1.64
CA SER A 62 25.00 18.88 1.64
C SER A 62 25.58 19.53 0.36
N GLN A 63 26.46 18.83 -0.32
CA GLN A 63 26.99 19.17 -1.65
C GLN A 63 26.37 18.27 -2.73
N GLY A 64 25.07 18.00 -2.61
CA GLY A 64 24.35 17.15 -3.55
C GLY A 64 24.52 17.61 -5.00
N ILE A 65 24.06 16.79 -5.94
CA ILE A 65 24.13 17.08 -7.36
C ILE A 65 23.38 18.39 -7.64
N GLU A 66 24.13 19.46 -7.96
CA GLU A 66 23.55 20.75 -8.30
C GLU A 66 22.72 20.62 -9.57
N SER A 67 21.45 20.97 -9.48
CA SER A 67 20.57 21.07 -10.63
C SER A 67 19.70 22.32 -10.46
N THR A 68 19.61 23.11 -11.51
CA THR A 68 18.70 24.26 -11.60
C THR A 68 17.25 23.82 -11.82
N ASP A 69 17.02 22.60 -12.31
CA ASP A 69 15.70 22.01 -12.46
C ASP A 69 15.28 21.28 -11.17
N THR A 70 14.27 21.82 -10.48
CA THR A 70 13.72 21.21 -9.25
C THR A 70 13.13 19.81 -9.47
N ARG A 71 12.69 19.50 -10.70
CA ARG A 71 12.18 18.17 -11.07
C ARG A 71 13.34 17.15 -11.18
N ALA A 72 14.49 17.59 -11.69
CA ALA A 72 15.70 16.76 -11.72
C ALA A 72 16.17 16.40 -10.31
N ARG A 73 16.06 17.30 -9.34
CA ARG A 73 16.40 17.00 -7.93
C ARG A 73 15.55 15.89 -7.36
N LYS A 74 14.24 15.84 -7.64
CA LYS A 74 13.35 14.77 -7.17
C LYS A 74 13.78 13.38 -7.61
N LEU A 75 14.62 13.29 -8.65
CA LEU A 75 15.20 12.05 -9.13
C LEU A 75 16.65 11.86 -8.64
N LEU A 76 17.47 12.91 -8.71
CA LEU A 76 18.90 12.84 -8.40
C LEU A 76 19.16 12.65 -6.90
N ASP A 77 18.32 13.26 -6.03
CA ASP A 77 18.42 13.07 -4.58
C ASP A 77 18.24 11.60 -4.15
N PRO A 78 17.20 10.87 -4.61
CA PRO A 78 17.11 9.42 -4.40
C PRO A 78 18.35 8.66 -4.88
N LEU A 79 18.93 9.00 -6.03
CA LEU A 79 20.11 8.31 -6.55
C LEU A 79 21.36 8.55 -5.67
N ASP A 80 21.57 9.78 -5.17
CA ASP A 80 22.64 10.06 -4.21
C ASP A 80 22.49 9.23 -2.93
N ILE A 81 21.27 9.14 -2.40
CA ILE A 81 20.96 8.30 -1.24
C ILE A 81 21.22 6.82 -1.55
N ASN A 82 20.84 6.34 -2.73
CA ASN A 82 21.05 4.95 -3.15
C ASN A 82 22.55 4.58 -3.17
N LEU A 83 23.40 5.47 -3.67
CA LEU A 83 24.87 5.25 -3.65
C LEU A 83 25.38 5.13 -2.21
N GLN A 84 24.92 5.98 -1.30
CA GLN A 84 25.31 5.92 0.12
C GLN A 84 24.81 4.63 0.78
N MET A 85 23.56 4.22 0.51
CA MET A 85 22.98 2.97 1.04
C MET A 85 23.80 1.76 0.62
N ALA A 86 24.06 1.60 -0.69
CA ALA A 86 24.83 0.48 -1.22
C ALA A 86 26.26 0.44 -0.65
N ALA A 87 26.95 1.58 -0.60
CA ALA A 87 28.32 1.68 -0.08
C ALA A 87 28.41 1.45 1.44
N SER A 88 27.31 1.56 2.19
CA SER A 88 27.29 1.42 3.65
C SER A 88 27.09 -0.01 4.14
N LEU A 89 26.78 -0.96 3.26
CA LEU A 89 26.59 -2.36 3.61
C LEU A 89 27.94 -3.06 3.76
N ASP A 90 28.13 -3.75 4.88
CA ASP A 90 29.36 -4.49 5.20
C ASP A 90 29.23 -6.01 5.02
N GLY A 91 28.07 -6.47 4.51
CA GLY A 91 27.75 -7.85 4.20
C GLY A 91 26.27 -8.14 4.39
N ALA A 92 25.75 -9.06 3.57
CA ALA A 92 24.40 -9.60 3.67
C ALA A 92 24.33 -10.92 2.89
N ASP A 93 23.46 -11.84 3.35
CA ASP A 93 23.18 -13.09 2.62
C ASP A 93 22.13 -12.86 1.54
N VAL A 94 21.32 -11.81 1.68
CA VAL A 94 20.29 -11.39 0.72
C VAL A 94 20.09 -9.87 0.79
N VAL A 95 19.88 -9.24 -0.38
CA VAL A 95 19.49 -7.83 -0.51
C VAL A 95 18.03 -7.78 -0.93
N HIS A 96 17.19 -7.11 -0.15
CA HIS A 96 15.77 -7.02 -0.40
C HIS A 96 15.32 -5.56 -0.50
N CYS A 97 14.77 -5.15 -1.64
CA CYS A 97 14.35 -3.79 -1.93
C CYS A 97 12.84 -3.63 -1.95
N HIS A 98 12.39 -2.46 -1.49
CA HIS A 98 11.00 -2.04 -1.52
C HIS A 98 10.88 -0.71 -2.27
N THR A 99 10.04 -0.67 -3.30
CA THR A 99 9.81 0.47 -4.21
C THR A 99 11.00 0.85 -5.10
N TRP A 100 10.71 1.46 -6.25
CA TRP A 100 11.72 1.89 -7.21
C TRP A 100 12.74 2.89 -6.64
N TYR A 101 12.37 3.62 -5.58
CA TYR A 101 13.26 4.58 -4.91
C TYR A 101 14.56 3.97 -4.40
N THR A 102 14.59 2.65 -4.15
CA THR A 102 15.77 1.94 -3.64
C THR A 102 16.28 0.84 -4.57
N HIS A 103 15.62 0.62 -5.70
CA HIS A 103 15.99 -0.43 -6.65
C HIS A 103 17.42 -0.28 -7.16
N PHE A 104 17.86 0.98 -7.42
CA PHE A 104 19.24 1.21 -7.87
C PHE A 104 20.26 0.83 -6.79
N ALA A 105 20.02 1.16 -5.53
CA ALA A 105 20.85 0.70 -4.41
C ALA A 105 20.92 -0.83 -4.33
N GLY A 106 19.77 -1.50 -4.54
CA GLY A 106 19.69 -2.97 -4.50
C GLY A 106 20.53 -3.63 -5.59
N VAL A 107 20.43 -3.15 -6.82
CA VAL A 107 21.25 -3.66 -7.93
C VAL A 107 22.75 -3.48 -7.64
N LEU A 108 23.16 -2.31 -7.14
CA LEU A 108 24.56 -2.07 -6.76
C LEU A 108 25.02 -2.97 -5.61
N ALA A 109 24.23 -3.01 -4.52
CA ALA A 109 24.55 -3.80 -3.33
C ALA A 109 24.66 -5.30 -3.64
N SER A 110 23.73 -5.85 -4.42
CA SER A 110 23.77 -7.24 -4.87
C SER A 110 25.08 -7.57 -5.57
N LYS A 111 25.55 -6.71 -6.47
CA LYS A 111 26.83 -6.92 -7.19
C LYS A 111 28.04 -6.76 -6.28
N LEU A 112 28.07 -5.74 -5.42
CA LEU A 112 29.17 -5.49 -4.50
C LEU A 112 29.35 -6.60 -3.45
N LEU A 113 28.23 -7.18 -2.98
CA LEU A 113 28.22 -8.22 -1.95
C LEU A 113 28.19 -9.64 -2.52
N SER A 114 28.01 -9.79 -3.84
CA SER A 114 27.74 -11.10 -4.47
C SER A 114 26.57 -11.84 -3.79
N ALA A 115 25.52 -11.09 -3.40
CA ALA A 115 24.34 -11.58 -2.73
C ALA A 115 23.11 -11.48 -3.65
N PRO A 116 22.15 -12.41 -3.59
CA PRO A 116 20.96 -12.36 -4.40
C PRO A 116 20.10 -11.12 -4.10
N LEU A 117 19.51 -10.57 -5.17
CA LEU A 117 18.58 -9.45 -5.12
C LEU A 117 17.13 -9.94 -5.11
N ILE A 118 16.38 -9.53 -4.10
CA ILE A 118 14.92 -9.72 -4.02
C ILE A 118 14.23 -8.37 -4.06
N LEU A 119 13.11 -8.29 -4.78
CA LEU A 119 12.26 -7.10 -4.84
C LEU A 119 10.85 -7.44 -4.32
N THR A 120 10.28 -6.59 -3.47
CA THR A 120 8.83 -6.63 -3.20
C THR A 120 8.12 -5.58 -4.04
N THR A 121 7.12 -6.02 -4.79
CA THR A 121 6.33 -5.19 -5.71
C THR A 121 5.15 -4.58 -4.98
N HIS A 122 5.28 -3.32 -4.53
CA HIS A 122 4.18 -2.58 -3.91
C HIS A 122 3.32 -1.82 -4.92
N SER A 123 3.88 -1.46 -6.05
CA SER A 123 3.25 -0.83 -7.21
C SER A 123 4.20 -0.90 -8.39
N LEU A 124 3.69 -0.68 -9.59
CA LEU A 124 4.49 -0.66 -10.83
C LEU A 124 4.39 0.72 -11.47
N GLU A 125 5.51 1.33 -11.79
CA GLU A 125 5.54 2.69 -12.37
C GLU A 125 4.76 2.77 -13.70
N PRO A 126 4.82 1.80 -14.63
CA PRO A 126 4.00 1.84 -15.84
C PRO A 126 2.49 1.88 -15.60
N HIS A 127 2.00 1.36 -14.46
CA HIS A 127 0.60 1.44 -14.06
C HIS A 127 0.24 2.73 -13.30
N ARG A 128 1.16 3.69 -13.24
CA ARG A 128 0.99 4.97 -12.55
C ARG A 128 1.31 6.16 -13.47
N PRO A 129 0.73 6.25 -14.67
CA PRO A 129 1.09 7.25 -15.68
C PRO A 129 0.89 8.70 -15.18
N TRP A 130 -0.04 8.93 -14.25
CA TRP A 130 -0.22 10.24 -13.60
C TRP A 130 1.00 10.74 -12.83
N LYS A 131 1.98 9.88 -12.51
CA LYS A 131 3.23 10.30 -11.88
C LYS A 131 4.10 11.21 -12.75
N HIS A 132 3.88 11.24 -14.04
CA HIS A 132 4.54 12.23 -14.90
C HIS A 132 4.21 13.69 -14.50
N GLU A 133 3.04 13.93 -13.87
CA GLU A 133 2.68 15.23 -13.32
C GLU A 133 3.60 15.64 -12.17
N GLN A 134 4.03 14.66 -11.36
CA GLN A 134 4.90 14.86 -10.19
C GLN A 134 6.39 14.91 -10.54
N LEU A 135 6.83 14.03 -11.44
CA LEU A 135 8.25 13.81 -11.77
C LEU A 135 8.68 14.49 -13.07
N GLY A 136 7.74 15.00 -13.87
CA GLY A 136 7.97 15.39 -15.25
C GLY A 136 8.21 14.16 -16.16
N ARG A 137 8.15 14.36 -17.48
CA ARG A 137 8.30 13.24 -18.43
C ARG A 137 9.64 12.52 -18.32
N GLY A 138 10.74 13.26 -18.17
CA GLY A 138 12.09 12.70 -18.04
C GLY A 138 12.27 11.92 -16.73
N GLY A 139 11.80 12.48 -15.61
CA GLY A 139 11.87 11.82 -14.30
C GLY A 139 11.03 10.54 -14.24
N TYR A 140 9.83 10.57 -14.80
CA TYR A 140 8.98 9.39 -14.91
C TYR A 140 9.60 8.31 -15.81
N GLY A 141 10.16 8.70 -16.97
CA GLY A 141 10.86 7.76 -17.84
C GLY A 141 12.05 7.09 -17.15
N MET A 142 12.78 7.83 -16.29
CA MET A 142 13.90 7.31 -15.52
C MET A 142 13.44 6.37 -14.39
N SER A 143 12.35 6.69 -13.66
CA SER A 143 11.82 5.78 -12.64
C SER A 143 11.38 4.45 -13.24
N CYS A 144 10.73 4.47 -14.41
CA CYS A 144 10.36 3.27 -15.15
C CYS A 144 11.60 2.47 -15.63
N TRP A 145 12.66 3.16 -16.05
CA TRP A 145 13.91 2.51 -16.47
C TRP A 145 14.63 1.85 -15.29
N ILE A 146 14.76 2.54 -14.15
CA ILE A 146 15.36 1.97 -12.92
C ILE A 146 14.56 0.74 -12.50
N GLU A 147 13.25 0.86 -12.46
CA GLU A 147 12.36 -0.24 -12.06
C GLU A 147 12.54 -1.44 -12.98
N ARG A 148 12.44 -1.27 -14.31
CA ARG A 148 12.65 -2.34 -15.28
C ARG A 148 14.03 -3.01 -15.11
N THR A 149 15.09 -2.23 -14.97
CA THR A 149 16.45 -2.76 -14.79
C THR A 149 16.58 -3.62 -13.54
N ALA A 150 15.96 -3.18 -12.44
CA ALA A 150 15.98 -3.94 -11.20
C ALA A 150 15.20 -5.26 -11.32
N TYR A 151 13.99 -5.24 -11.91
CA TYR A 151 13.20 -6.46 -12.10
C TYR A 151 13.90 -7.49 -12.98
N GLN A 152 14.56 -7.04 -14.04
CA GLN A 152 15.35 -7.91 -14.92
C GLN A 152 16.61 -8.48 -14.24
N SER A 153 17.16 -7.74 -13.26
CA SER A 153 18.36 -8.14 -12.50
C SER A 153 18.04 -8.96 -11.25
N ALA A 154 16.78 -9.04 -10.83
CA ALA A 154 16.39 -9.68 -9.58
C ALA A 154 16.47 -11.21 -9.66
N ASP A 155 17.04 -11.82 -8.63
CA ASP A 155 17.06 -13.28 -8.43
C ASP A 155 15.71 -13.81 -7.92
N GLY A 156 14.96 -12.97 -7.19
CA GLY A 156 13.62 -13.26 -6.69
C GLY A 156 12.73 -12.03 -6.65
N ILE A 157 11.42 -12.23 -6.84
CA ILE A 157 10.43 -11.16 -6.80
C ILE A 157 9.26 -11.62 -5.94
N ILE A 158 8.88 -10.79 -4.97
CA ILE A 158 7.68 -10.95 -4.17
C ILE A 158 6.61 -10.05 -4.77
N ALA A 159 5.54 -10.65 -5.28
CA ALA A 159 4.35 -9.94 -5.71
C ALA A 159 3.31 -9.96 -4.58
N VAL A 160 2.74 -8.80 -4.25
CA VAL A 160 1.76 -8.68 -3.15
C VAL A 160 0.36 -9.20 -3.50
N SER A 161 0.16 -9.63 -4.74
CA SER A 161 -1.08 -10.27 -5.23
C SER A 161 -0.80 -11.10 -6.48
N ASN A 162 -1.72 -12.01 -6.85
CA ASN A 162 -1.63 -12.74 -8.11
C ASN A 162 -1.74 -11.81 -9.32
N GLN A 163 -2.57 -10.75 -9.23
CA GLN A 163 -2.62 -9.74 -10.29
C GLN A 163 -1.26 -9.05 -10.44
N MET A 164 -0.60 -8.66 -9.34
CA MET A 164 0.75 -8.07 -9.41
C MET A 164 1.79 -9.03 -9.99
N LYS A 165 1.71 -10.33 -9.68
CA LYS A 165 2.57 -11.33 -10.33
C LYS A 165 2.39 -11.33 -11.84
N LYS A 166 1.15 -11.32 -12.32
CA LYS A 166 0.82 -11.26 -13.74
C LYS A 166 1.37 -10.00 -14.38
N ASP A 167 1.12 -8.85 -13.75
CA ASP A 167 1.57 -7.54 -14.25
C ASP A 167 3.11 -7.46 -14.35
N VAL A 168 3.83 -7.96 -13.34
CA VAL A 168 5.31 -8.01 -13.35
C VAL A 168 5.83 -8.87 -14.50
N VAL A 169 5.26 -10.05 -14.71
CA VAL A 169 5.67 -10.95 -15.80
C VAL A 169 5.40 -10.30 -17.16
N GLU A 170 4.22 -9.72 -17.34
CA GLU A 170 3.82 -9.10 -18.62
C GLU A 170 4.64 -7.83 -18.94
N LEU A 171 4.87 -6.97 -17.94
CA LEU A 171 5.55 -5.69 -18.16
C LEU A 171 7.07 -5.81 -18.33
N TYR A 172 7.71 -6.72 -17.61
CA TYR A 172 9.17 -6.79 -17.56
C TYR A 172 9.75 -8.04 -18.20
N GLY A 173 8.92 -9.00 -18.62
CA GLY A 173 9.36 -10.24 -19.26
C GLY A 173 10.20 -11.13 -18.33
N VAL A 174 9.97 -11.06 -17.02
CA VAL A 174 10.70 -11.88 -16.05
C VAL A 174 10.15 -13.30 -16.03
N ASP A 175 11.01 -14.28 -15.70
CA ASP A 175 10.59 -15.67 -15.53
C ASP A 175 9.58 -15.80 -14.39
N PRO A 176 8.37 -16.32 -14.63
CA PRO A 176 7.35 -16.52 -13.60
C PRO A 176 7.80 -17.38 -12.41
N SER A 177 8.81 -18.24 -12.60
CA SER A 177 9.38 -19.07 -11.52
C SER A 177 10.16 -18.27 -10.48
N ARG A 178 10.63 -17.07 -10.85
CA ARG A 178 11.28 -16.12 -9.94
C ARG A 178 10.27 -15.28 -9.15
N VAL A 179 8.98 -15.32 -9.50
CA VAL A 179 7.94 -14.49 -8.89
C VAL A 179 7.07 -15.32 -7.96
N GLN A 180 7.16 -15.06 -6.67
CA GLN A 180 6.29 -15.66 -5.65
C GLN A 180 5.27 -14.65 -5.16
N VAL A 181 4.01 -15.10 -4.98
CA VAL A 181 2.98 -14.28 -4.33
C VAL A 181 3.12 -14.45 -2.82
N ILE A 182 3.38 -13.32 -2.14
CA ILE A 182 3.37 -13.21 -0.68
C ILE A 182 2.60 -11.95 -0.35
N TYR A 183 1.44 -12.11 0.26
CA TYR A 183 0.53 -11.00 0.58
C TYR A 183 1.12 -10.02 1.61
N ASN A 184 0.52 -8.85 1.71
CA ASN A 184 0.72 -8.00 2.87
C ASN A 184 -0.05 -8.56 4.07
N GLY A 185 0.39 -8.19 5.27
CA GLY A 185 -0.22 -8.65 6.51
C GLY A 185 -1.04 -7.58 7.22
N ILE A 186 -1.62 -8.00 8.35
CA ILE A 186 -2.31 -7.15 9.32
C ILE A 186 -1.86 -7.54 10.73
N ASP A 187 -1.88 -6.58 11.66
CA ASP A 187 -1.73 -6.80 13.09
C ASP A 187 -3.12 -6.88 13.73
N PRO A 188 -3.67 -8.09 13.95
CA PRO A 188 -5.02 -8.27 14.45
C PRO A 188 -5.17 -7.99 15.95
N ASP A 189 -4.07 -7.84 16.67
CA ASP A 189 -4.05 -7.46 18.08
C ASP A 189 -4.21 -5.94 18.24
N PHE A 190 -3.66 -5.19 17.28
CA PHE A 190 -3.84 -3.76 17.19
C PHE A 190 -5.17 -3.41 16.51
N TYR A 191 -5.41 -3.88 15.28
CA TYR A 191 -6.65 -3.68 14.55
C TYR A 191 -7.68 -4.73 14.97
N LYS A 192 -8.55 -4.35 15.90
CA LYS A 192 -9.63 -5.20 16.42
C LYS A 192 -10.85 -4.34 16.76
N PRO A 193 -12.03 -4.93 16.84
CA PRO A 193 -13.23 -4.21 17.27
C PRO A 193 -12.97 -3.44 18.56
N THR A 194 -13.11 -2.13 18.48
CA THR A 194 -12.83 -1.19 19.58
C THR A 194 -13.89 -0.09 19.53
N PHE A 195 -14.68 0.04 20.59
CA PHE A 195 -15.85 0.93 20.61
C PHE A 195 -15.64 2.05 21.62
N ASP A 196 -15.75 3.30 21.15
CA ASP A 196 -15.74 4.51 21.96
C ASP A 196 -16.58 5.59 21.24
N GLU A 197 -17.83 5.76 21.68
CA GLU A 197 -18.72 6.77 21.10
C GLU A 197 -18.23 8.21 21.33
N ALA A 198 -17.47 8.48 22.39
CA ALA A 198 -16.96 9.81 22.64
C ALA A 198 -16.01 10.26 21.54
N VAL A 199 -15.13 9.35 21.05
CA VAL A 199 -14.23 9.60 19.92
C VAL A 199 -15.04 9.83 18.63
N VAL A 200 -16.08 9.02 18.39
CA VAL A 200 -16.94 9.17 17.19
C VAL A 200 -17.64 10.54 17.20
N ARG A 201 -18.25 10.93 18.33
CA ARG A 201 -18.93 12.24 18.49
C ARG A 201 -17.96 13.41 18.38
N ALA A 202 -16.75 13.29 18.91
CA ALA A 202 -15.72 14.32 18.82
C ALA A 202 -15.31 14.63 17.37
N ARG A 203 -15.53 13.68 16.44
CA ARG A 203 -15.30 13.85 15.00
C ARG A 203 -16.52 14.36 14.23
N GLY A 204 -17.58 14.76 14.92
CA GLY A 204 -18.82 15.26 14.31
C GLY A 204 -19.71 14.17 13.70
N ILE A 205 -19.48 12.92 14.04
CA ILE A 205 -20.27 11.77 13.59
C ILE A 205 -21.36 11.49 14.62
N ASP A 206 -22.60 11.35 14.18
CA ASP A 206 -23.71 10.95 15.03
C ASP A 206 -23.79 9.41 15.11
N PRO A 207 -23.47 8.78 16.25
CA PRO A 207 -23.47 7.32 16.36
C PRO A 207 -24.87 6.70 16.32
N SER A 208 -25.95 7.48 16.39
CA SER A 208 -27.33 7.00 16.24
C SER A 208 -27.69 6.70 14.78
N ASN A 209 -26.97 7.28 13.84
CA ASN A 209 -27.15 7.08 12.40
C ASN A 209 -26.05 6.19 11.82
N PRO A 210 -26.38 5.29 10.87
CA PRO A 210 -25.36 4.47 10.22
C PRO A 210 -24.38 5.34 9.41
N TYR A 211 -23.11 4.94 9.38
CA TYR A 211 -22.15 5.58 8.48
C TYR A 211 -21.29 4.58 7.72
N VAL A 212 -20.84 5.02 6.56
CA VAL A 212 -19.80 4.36 5.77
C VAL A 212 -18.51 5.17 5.85
N ILE A 213 -17.36 4.50 5.82
CA ILE A 213 -16.08 5.15 5.99
C ILE A 213 -15.15 4.90 4.81
N PHE A 214 -14.49 5.96 4.33
CA PHE A 214 -13.37 5.92 3.42
C PHE A 214 -12.11 6.39 4.15
N VAL A 215 -11.00 5.70 3.94
CA VAL A 215 -9.70 6.10 4.48
C VAL A 215 -8.66 6.05 3.36
N GLY A 216 -7.90 7.12 3.20
CA GLY A 216 -6.84 7.13 2.21
C GLY A 216 -6.41 8.52 1.79
N ARG A 217 -5.36 8.59 0.98
CA ARG A 217 -4.91 9.85 0.37
C ARG A 217 -5.87 10.29 -0.72
N ILE A 218 -5.95 11.59 -0.94
CA ILE A 218 -6.72 12.17 -2.05
C ILE A 218 -5.90 12.03 -3.32
N THR A 219 -6.09 10.92 -4.02
CA THR A 219 -5.40 10.60 -5.28
C THR A 219 -6.38 10.05 -6.30
N ARG A 220 -6.07 10.17 -7.59
CA ARG A 220 -6.89 9.56 -8.66
C ARG A 220 -6.97 8.04 -8.47
N GLN A 221 -5.85 7.42 -8.10
CA GLN A 221 -5.74 5.98 -7.84
C GLN A 221 -6.79 5.47 -6.85
N LYS A 222 -7.07 6.24 -5.78
CA LYS A 222 -7.99 5.82 -4.71
C LYS A 222 -9.46 5.97 -5.06
N GLY A 223 -9.78 6.51 -6.24
CA GLY A 223 -11.14 6.59 -6.76
C GLY A 223 -12.10 7.46 -5.94
N ILE A 224 -11.56 8.42 -5.17
CA ILE A 224 -12.38 9.28 -4.30
C ILE A 224 -13.45 10.04 -5.09
N ALA A 225 -13.16 10.44 -6.33
CA ALA A 225 -14.12 11.09 -7.20
C ALA A 225 -15.34 10.19 -7.50
N GLN A 226 -15.14 8.88 -7.59
CA GLN A 226 -16.21 7.91 -7.79
C GLN A 226 -17.07 7.76 -6.53
N LEU A 227 -16.46 7.79 -5.34
CA LEU A 227 -17.20 7.82 -4.09
C LEU A 227 -18.04 9.09 -3.97
N LEU A 228 -17.46 10.27 -4.26
CA LEU A 228 -18.22 11.53 -4.23
C LEU A 228 -19.41 11.51 -5.20
N GLY A 229 -19.24 10.90 -6.39
CA GLY A 229 -20.34 10.69 -7.33
C GLY A 229 -21.39 9.68 -6.85
N ALA A 230 -21.03 8.75 -5.97
CA ALA A 230 -21.96 7.79 -5.38
C ALA A 230 -22.80 8.38 -4.23
N ILE A 231 -22.30 9.41 -3.53
CA ILE A 231 -22.98 10.01 -2.36
C ILE A 231 -24.43 10.43 -2.62
N PRO A 232 -24.79 11.08 -3.75
CA PRO A 232 -26.18 11.44 -4.03
C PRO A 232 -27.17 10.27 -4.11
N HIS A 233 -26.67 9.05 -4.31
CA HIS A 233 -27.46 7.82 -4.42
C HIS A 233 -27.51 7.01 -3.12
N LEU A 234 -26.86 7.49 -2.06
CA LEU A 234 -26.93 6.87 -0.73
C LEU A 234 -28.23 7.31 -0.01
N ASP A 235 -28.70 6.46 0.88
CA ASP A 235 -29.83 6.78 1.73
C ASP A 235 -29.58 8.06 2.52
N PRO A 236 -30.58 8.95 2.68
CA PRO A 236 -30.41 10.25 3.33
C PRO A 236 -29.85 10.18 4.74
N GLU A 237 -30.19 9.12 5.50
CA GLU A 237 -29.76 8.91 6.88
C GLU A 237 -28.34 8.36 7.00
N THR A 238 -27.78 7.81 5.91
CA THR A 238 -26.42 7.27 5.92
C THR A 238 -25.39 8.39 5.93
N GLN A 239 -24.62 8.53 6.98
CA GLN A 239 -23.49 9.44 7.04
C GLN A 239 -22.30 8.89 6.21
N VAL A 240 -21.50 9.80 5.66
CA VAL A 240 -20.27 9.46 4.92
C VAL A 240 -19.10 10.10 5.61
N VAL A 241 -18.19 9.29 6.12
CA VAL A 241 -16.98 9.73 6.81
C VAL A 241 -15.78 9.55 5.88
N LEU A 242 -15.13 10.64 5.53
CA LEU A 242 -13.96 10.68 4.67
C LEU A 242 -12.74 11.04 5.51
N CYS A 243 -11.94 10.06 5.91
CA CYS A 243 -10.60 10.27 6.49
C CYS A 243 -9.61 10.40 5.33
N ALA A 244 -9.57 11.58 4.72
CA ALA A 244 -8.90 11.81 3.45
C ALA A 244 -8.14 13.14 3.47
N GLY A 245 -6.82 13.03 3.43
CA GLY A 245 -5.88 14.15 3.35
C GLY A 245 -4.79 13.92 2.31
N ALA A 246 -3.77 14.77 2.34
CA ALA A 246 -2.57 14.69 1.51
C ALA A 246 -2.89 14.52 0.00
N PRO A 247 -3.51 15.51 -0.66
CA PRO A 247 -3.76 15.47 -2.10
C PRO A 247 -2.44 15.44 -2.87
N ASP A 248 -2.40 14.65 -3.95
CA ASP A 248 -1.19 14.48 -4.77
C ASP A 248 -0.77 15.78 -5.47
N THR A 249 -1.74 16.62 -5.86
CA THR A 249 -1.48 17.92 -6.49
C THR A 249 -2.46 19.00 -6.00
N PRO A 250 -2.11 20.32 -6.14
CA PRO A 250 -3.01 21.43 -5.80
C PRO A 250 -4.32 21.39 -6.60
N GLU A 251 -4.29 20.93 -7.85
CA GLU A 251 -5.47 20.84 -8.73
C GLU A 251 -6.46 19.81 -8.20
N ILE A 252 -5.97 18.63 -7.77
CA ILE A 252 -6.79 17.58 -7.15
C ILE A 252 -7.38 18.10 -5.82
N ALA A 253 -6.60 18.87 -5.05
CA ALA A 253 -7.09 19.49 -3.82
C ALA A 253 -8.24 20.47 -4.11
N ALA A 254 -8.10 21.34 -5.12
CA ALA A 254 -9.12 22.30 -5.50
C ALA A 254 -10.40 21.60 -6.02
N GLU A 255 -10.26 20.58 -6.85
CA GLU A 255 -11.39 19.77 -7.34
C GLU A 255 -12.15 19.12 -6.17
N MET A 256 -11.41 18.52 -5.24
CA MET A 256 -11.98 17.88 -4.06
C MET A 256 -12.75 18.88 -3.17
N ASN A 257 -12.16 20.05 -2.88
CA ASN A 257 -12.81 21.10 -2.08
C ASN A 257 -14.10 21.58 -2.72
N THR A 258 -14.11 21.82 -4.04
CA THR A 258 -15.29 22.25 -4.77
C THR A 258 -16.42 21.22 -4.67
N LYS A 259 -16.14 19.96 -4.98
CA LYS A 259 -17.13 18.88 -4.92
C LYS A 259 -17.65 18.65 -3.50
N MET A 260 -16.78 18.71 -2.50
CA MET A 260 -17.20 18.56 -1.10
C MET A 260 -18.13 19.68 -0.66
N THR A 261 -17.80 20.93 -0.98
CA THR A 261 -18.67 22.09 -0.66
C THR A 261 -20.05 21.94 -1.31
N GLU A 262 -20.12 21.54 -2.57
CA GLU A 262 -21.38 21.31 -3.28
C GLU A 262 -22.22 20.18 -2.66
N LEU A 263 -21.56 19.09 -2.28
CA LEU A 263 -22.24 17.93 -1.66
C LEU A 263 -22.75 18.26 -0.27
N GLN A 264 -21.94 18.91 0.58
CA GLN A 264 -22.34 19.31 1.93
C GLN A 264 -23.47 20.33 1.94
N ALA A 265 -23.56 21.20 0.92
CA ALA A 265 -24.68 22.12 0.75
C ALA A 265 -26.00 21.41 0.39
N LYS A 266 -25.94 20.25 -0.26
CA LYS A 266 -27.11 19.48 -0.71
C LYS A 266 -27.55 18.41 0.26
N ARG A 267 -26.65 17.94 1.12
CA ARG A 267 -26.88 16.80 2.00
C ARG A 267 -26.12 16.93 3.33
N PRO A 268 -26.79 16.79 4.50
CA PRO A 268 -26.11 16.66 5.80
C PRO A 268 -25.40 15.30 5.94
N GLY A 269 -24.60 15.15 6.97
CA GLY A 269 -23.96 13.88 7.33
C GLY A 269 -22.74 13.52 6.45
N ILE A 270 -22.14 14.50 5.74
CA ILE A 270 -20.87 14.31 5.07
C ILE A 270 -19.75 14.92 5.92
N ILE A 271 -18.95 14.09 6.53
CA ILE A 271 -17.87 14.45 7.45
C ILE A 271 -16.53 14.22 6.74
N TRP A 272 -15.76 15.29 6.60
CA TRP A 272 -14.43 15.22 5.97
C TRP A 272 -13.35 15.58 6.97
N ILE A 273 -12.55 14.58 7.35
CA ILE A 273 -11.41 14.70 8.24
C ILE A 273 -10.15 14.79 7.36
N GLN A 274 -9.54 15.98 7.31
CA GLN A 274 -8.44 16.29 6.39
C GLN A 274 -7.07 15.99 7.00
N GLU A 275 -6.95 16.01 8.33
CA GLU A 275 -5.71 15.67 9.01
C GLU A 275 -5.41 14.16 8.94
N MET A 276 -4.14 13.83 9.04
CA MET A 276 -3.71 12.44 9.18
C MET A 276 -4.12 11.94 10.57
N MET A 277 -5.04 10.99 10.57
CA MET A 277 -5.52 10.39 11.82
C MET A 277 -4.50 9.42 12.41
N ASN A 278 -4.44 9.37 13.74
CA ASN A 278 -3.71 8.31 14.41
C ASN A 278 -4.46 6.97 14.28
N HIS A 279 -3.71 5.88 14.18
CA HIS A 279 -4.28 4.55 13.98
C HIS A 279 -5.17 4.08 15.14
N SER A 280 -4.98 4.61 16.37
CA SER A 280 -5.79 4.27 17.53
C SER A 280 -7.20 4.84 17.44
N GLU A 281 -7.37 6.06 16.93
CA GLU A 281 -8.69 6.63 16.65
C GLU A 281 -9.30 5.99 15.40
N LEU A 282 -8.49 5.76 14.38
CA LEU A 282 -8.97 5.19 13.12
C LEU A 282 -9.61 3.80 13.31
N ARG A 283 -9.02 2.93 14.14
CA ARG A 283 -9.63 1.63 14.46
C ARG A 283 -10.98 1.75 15.15
N ILE A 284 -11.19 2.83 15.97
CA ILE A 284 -12.49 3.10 16.59
C ILE A 284 -13.50 3.50 15.52
N LEU A 285 -13.13 4.41 14.61
CA LEU A 285 -14.00 4.79 13.50
C LEU A 285 -14.32 3.60 12.58
N TYR A 286 -13.36 2.74 12.27
CA TYR A 286 -13.67 1.49 11.55
C TYR A 286 -14.72 0.67 12.32
N SER A 287 -14.51 0.43 13.62
CA SER A 287 -15.34 -0.47 14.41
C SER A 287 -16.81 -0.03 14.53
N HIS A 288 -17.08 1.27 14.46
CA HIS A 288 -18.43 1.82 14.50
C HIS A 288 -19.10 1.92 13.11
N ALA A 289 -18.33 1.87 12.02
CA ALA A 289 -18.86 1.98 10.66
C ALA A 289 -19.67 0.74 10.26
N LYS A 290 -20.63 0.91 9.35
CA LYS A 290 -21.41 -0.20 8.78
C LYS A 290 -20.68 -0.87 7.62
N ALA A 291 -19.83 -0.14 6.91
CA ALA A 291 -18.95 -0.66 5.87
C ALA A 291 -17.75 0.28 5.65
N PHE A 292 -16.63 -0.30 5.27
CA PHE A 292 -15.52 0.41 4.66
C PHE A 292 -15.73 0.45 3.15
N VAL A 293 -15.46 1.60 2.50
CA VAL A 293 -15.54 1.71 1.04
C VAL A 293 -14.17 1.92 0.43
N CYS A 294 -13.82 1.05 -0.52
CA CYS A 294 -12.56 1.08 -1.26
C CYS A 294 -12.83 1.18 -2.77
N PRO A 295 -13.11 2.38 -3.31
CA PRO A 295 -13.48 2.58 -4.71
C PRO A 295 -12.25 2.73 -5.62
N SER A 296 -11.12 2.13 -5.24
CA SER A 296 -9.84 2.28 -5.93
C SER A 296 -9.93 1.89 -7.39
N LEU A 297 -9.29 2.69 -8.26
CA LEU A 297 -9.19 2.42 -9.70
C LEU A 297 -8.00 1.51 -10.01
N TYR A 298 -6.96 1.60 -9.20
CA TYR A 298 -5.79 0.73 -9.23
C TYR A 298 -5.36 0.45 -7.77
N GLU A 299 -5.34 -0.83 -7.38
CA GLU A 299 -4.95 -1.23 -6.04
C GLU A 299 -4.09 -2.50 -6.10
N PRO A 300 -2.78 -2.39 -5.93
CA PRO A 300 -1.88 -3.55 -5.95
C PRO A 300 -2.26 -4.64 -4.96
N PHE A 301 -2.70 -4.24 -3.76
CA PHE A 301 -3.19 -5.12 -2.72
C PHE A 301 -4.32 -4.48 -1.91
N GLY A 302 -4.02 -3.47 -1.06
CA GLY A 302 -4.99 -2.73 -0.27
C GLY A 302 -5.01 -3.09 1.21
N ILE A 303 -3.91 -2.82 1.94
CA ILE A 303 -3.77 -3.08 3.39
C ILE A 303 -4.94 -2.44 4.19
N ILE A 304 -5.42 -1.28 3.77
CA ILE A 304 -6.56 -0.60 4.44
C ILE A 304 -7.83 -1.43 4.46
N ASN A 305 -8.03 -2.33 3.49
CA ASN A 305 -9.15 -3.28 3.52
C ASN A 305 -8.97 -4.28 4.67
N LEU A 306 -7.74 -4.74 4.91
CA LEU A 306 -7.44 -5.64 6.04
C LEU A 306 -7.61 -4.95 7.38
N GLU A 307 -7.27 -3.65 7.49
CA GLU A 307 -7.49 -2.85 8.70
C GLU A 307 -8.98 -2.82 9.06
N ALA A 308 -9.83 -2.47 8.09
CA ALA A 308 -11.28 -2.44 8.26
C ALA A 308 -11.85 -3.83 8.59
N MET A 309 -11.47 -4.86 7.80
CA MET A 309 -11.90 -6.25 8.04
C MET A 309 -11.45 -6.74 9.42
N SER A 310 -10.25 -6.41 9.84
CA SER A 310 -9.72 -6.77 11.16
C SER A 310 -10.47 -6.08 12.29
N CYS A 311 -11.00 -4.87 12.06
CA CYS A 311 -11.91 -4.17 12.98
C CYS A 311 -13.35 -4.72 12.96
N GLY A 312 -13.65 -5.74 12.16
CA GLY A 312 -14.92 -6.46 12.17
C GLY A 312 -16.01 -5.81 11.30
N ILE A 313 -15.65 -5.06 10.26
CA ILE A 313 -16.62 -4.49 9.31
C ILE A 313 -16.41 -5.03 7.90
N PRO A 314 -17.49 -5.17 7.11
CA PRO A 314 -17.40 -5.58 5.72
C PRO A 314 -16.82 -4.47 4.84
N VAL A 315 -16.25 -4.87 3.71
CA VAL A 315 -15.71 -3.94 2.72
C VAL A 315 -16.56 -3.93 1.46
N VAL A 316 -16.92 -2.74 0.97
CA VAL A 316 -17.42 -2.54 -0.39
C VAL A 316 -16.25 -2.04 -1.24
N GLY A 317 -15.72 -2.87 -2.10
CA GLY A 317 -14.51 -2.57 -2.88
C GLY A 317 -14.66 -2.77 -4.36
N SER A 318 -13.90 -2.01 -5.15
CA SER A 318 -13.77 -2.24 -6.59
C SER A 318 -13.16 -3.62 -6.86
N ALA A 319 -13.66 -4.33 -7.87
CA ALA A 319 -13.09 -5.61 -8.29
C ALA A 319 -11.82 -5.40 -9.14
N VAL A 320 -10.78 -4.77 -8.59
CA VAL A 320 -9.52 -4.46 -9.29
C VAL A 320 -8.30 -4.88 -8.49
N GLY A 321 -7.22 -5.21 -9.19
CA GLY A 321 -5.92 -5.53 -8.60
C GLY A 321 -6.00 -6.65 -7.55
N GLY A 322 -5.44 -6.39 -6.36
CA GLY A 322 -5.44 -7.35 -5.24
C GLY A 322 -6.72 -7.36 -4.39
N ILE A 323 -7.66 -6.41 -4.59
CA ILE A 323 -8.89 -6.33 -3.78
C ILE A 323 -9.71 -7.64 -3.83
N PRO A 324 -9.92 -8.30 -5.00
CA PRO A 324 -10.63 -9.58 -5.07
C PRO A 324 -9.93 -10.74 -4.37
N GLU A 325 -8.64 -10.60 -4.04
CA GLU A 325 -7.89 -11.62 -3.29
C GLU A 325 -8.08 -11.46 -1.77
N ILE A 326 -8.45 -10.25 -1.32
CA ILE A 326 -8.77 -9.94 0.07
C ILE A 326 -10.23 -10.22 0.38
N ILE A 327 -11.15 -9.71 -0.45
CA ILE A 327 -12.59 -9.75 -0.23
C ILE A 327 -13.19 -10.97 -0.93
N VAL A 328 -13.91 -11.79 -0.18
CA VAL A 328 -14.79 -12.84 -0.71
C VAL A 328 -16.18 -12.22 -0.91
N HIS A 329 -16.56 -12.06 -2.18
CA HIS A 329 -17.83 -11.42 -2.54
C HIS A 329 -19.03 -12.16 -1.92
N GLY A 330 -19.89 -11.41 -1.25
CA GLY A 330 -21.08 -11.94 -0.58
C GLY A 330 -20.85 -12.57 0.80
N GLU A 331 -19.59 -12.79 1.20
CA GLU A 331 -19.21 -13.40 2.48
C GLU A 331 -18.51 -12.39 3.40
N THR A 332 -17.42 -11.75 2.93
CA THR A 332 -16.63 -10.81 3.74
C THR A 332 -16.80 -9.35 3.31
N GLY A 333 -17.57 -9.14 2.26
CA GLY A 333 -17.84 -7.83 1.67
C GLY A 333 -18.47 -7.95 0.29
N ILE A 334 -18.52 -6.83 -0.42
CA ILE A 334 -19.14 -6.75 -1.75
C ILE A 334 -18.11 -6.21 -2.73
N LEU A 335 -17.84 -6.98 -3.78
CA LEU A 335 -17.02 -6.53 -4.91
C LEU A 335 -17.91 -5.85 -5.95
N VAL A 336 -17.56 -4.63 -6.32
CA VAL A 336 -18.23 -3.86 -7.36
C VAL A 336 -17.38 -3.90 -8.63
N SER A 337 -17.98 -4.39 -9.70
CA SER A 337 -17.30 -4.50 -10.99
C SER A 337 -16.93 -3.11 -11.53
N LEU A 338 -15.69 -2.97 -11.99
CA LEU A 338 -15.19 -1.78 -12.66
C LEU A 338 -14.58 -2.20 -13.99
N GLN A 339 -15.08 -1.62 -15.07
CA GLN A 339 -14.49 -1.76 -16.40
C GLN A 339 -13.64 -0.51 -16.67
N PRO A 340 -12.31 -0.62 -16.78
CA PRO A 340 -11.45 0.51 -17.10
C PRO A 340 -11.62 0.93 -18.57
N LYS A 341 -11.32 2.19 -18.89
CA LYS A 341 -11.33 2.71 -20.26
C LYS A 341 -10.26 2.05 -21.15
N GLY A 342 -9.15 1.62 -20.56
CA GLY A 342 -8.07 0.99 -21.29
C GLY A 342 -6.96 0.44 -20.40
N PRO A 343 -5.95 -0.21 -20.99
CA PRO A 343 -4.88 -0.87 -20.22
C PRO A 343 -4.04 0.07 -19.34
N ALA A 344 -3.93 1.35 -19.73
CA ALA A 344 -3.21 2.39 -18.99
C ALA A 344 -4.14 3.51 -18.50
N ASP A 345 -5.44 3.42 -18.72
CA ASP A 345 -6.46 4.34 -18.25
C ASP A 345 -7.44 3.58 -17.36
N PHE A 346 -7.21 3.65 -16.06
CA PHE A 346 -7.98 2.96 -15.05
C PHE A 346 -9.31 3.64 -14.70
N GLU A 347 -9.61 4.81 -15.28
CA GLU A 347 -10.91 5.45 -15.09
C GLU A 347 -12.04 4.54 -15.59
N PRO A 348 -13.19 4.51 -14.89
CA PRO A 348 -14.32 3.71 -15.31
C PRO A 348 -14.81 4.11 -16.70
N LEU A 349 -15.05 3.13 -17.56
CA LEU A 349 -15.69 3.35 -18.87
C LEU A 349 -17.10 3.94 -18.68
N HIS A 350 -17.80 3.50 -17.63
CA HIS A 350 -19.16 3.93 -17.28
C HIS A 350 -19.18 4.43 -15.82
N PRO A 351 -18.70 5.66 -15.53
CA PRO A 351 -18.54 6.16 -14.17
C PRO A 351 -19.86 6.21 -13.37
N GLU A 352 -20.95 6.67 -14.00
CA GLU A 352 -22.26 6.76 -13.34
C GLU A 352 -22.79 5.38 -12.91
N ALA A 353 -22.65 4.37 -13.78
CA ALA A 353 -23.06 3.00 -13.45
C ALA A 353 -22.23 2.41 -12.30
N PHE A 354 -20.92 2.70 -12.28
CA PHE A 354 -20.04 2.29 -11.19
C PHE A 354 -20.41 2.98 -9.86
N GLN A 355 -20.65 4.30 -9.89
CA GLN A 355 -21.09 5.09 -8.73
C GLN A 355 -22.43 4.59 -8.18
N GLN A 356 -23.39 4.30 -9.05
CA GLN A 356 -24.69 3.72 -8.67
C GLN A 356 -24.54 2.34 -8.04
N SER A 357 -23.65 1.51 -8.56
CA SER A 357 -23.38 0.17 -8.03
C SER A 357 -22.69 0.21 -6.66
N LEU A 358 -21.76 1.17 -6.45
CA LEU A 358 -21.17 1.44 -5.15
C LEU A 358 -22.25 1.83 -4.12
N ALA A 359 -23.11 2.80 -4.47
CA ALA A 359 -24.17 3.26 -3.59
C ALA A 359 -25.17 2.13 -3.27
N THR A 360 -25.57 1.34 -4.25
CA THR A 360 -26.46 0.20 -4.06
C THR A 360 -25.88 -0.80 -3.06
N SER A 361 -24.58 -1.11 -3.19
CA SER A 361 -23.85 -2.02 -2.30
C SER A 361 -23.76 -1.48 -0.87
N LEU A 362 -23.48 -0.19 -0.72
CA LEU A 362 -23.42 0.47 0.58
C LEU A 362 -24.81 0.53 1.25
N ASN A 363 -25.86 0.91 0.50
CA ASN A 363 -27.23 0.95 1.00
C ASN A 363 -27.73 -0.43 1.46
N LEU A 364 -27.32 -1.50 0.78
CA LEU A 364 -27.63 -2.87 1.21
C LEU A 364 -27.12 -3.15 2.62
N LEU A 365 -25.89 -2.73 2.95
CA LEU A 365 -25.28 -2.97 4.25
C LEU A 365 -25.83 -2.02 5.35
N THR A 366 -26.11 -0.78 5.01
CA THR A 366 -26.67 0.19 5.98
C THR A 366 -28.12 -0.11 6.33
N ARG A 367 -28.91 -0.66 5.38
CA ARG A 367 -30.31 -1.10 5.60
C ARG A 367 -30.42 -2.44 6.31
N SER A 368 -29.36 -3.25 6.31
CA SER A 368 -29.36 -4.61 6.84
C SER A 368 -28.23 -4.79 7.87
N PRO A 369 -28.37 -4.24 9.09
CA PRO A 369 -27.31 -4.27 10.09
C PRO A 369 -26.90 -5.68 10.50
N ASP A 370 -27.81 -6.65 10.53
CA ASP A 370 -27.49 -8.05 10.83
C ASP A 370 -26.59 -8.65 9.76
N LYS A 371 -26.89 -8.42 8.49
CA LYS A 371 -26.05 -8.87 7.36
C LYS A 371 -24.67 -8.20 7.38
N ALA A 372 -24.61 -6.91 7.69
CA ALA A 372 -23.34 -6.21 7.82
C ALA A 372 -22.50 -6.79 8.97
N ALA A 373 -23.13 -7.10 10.11
CA ALA A 373 -22.46 -7.72 11.25
C ALA A 373 -21.95 -9.15 10.92
N GLU A 374 -22.77 -9.98 10.27
CA GLU A 374 -22.37 -11.33 9.83
C GLU A 374 -21.17 -11.27 8.90
N MET A 375 -21.23 -10.42 7.86
CA MET A 375 -20.09 -10.20 6.93
C MET A 375 -18.86 -9.65 7.67
N GLY A 376 -19.04 -8.77 8.65
CA GLY A 376 -17.95 -8.22 9.45
C GLY A 376 -17.23 -9.28 10.28
N VAL A 377 -17.96 -10.23 10.87
CA VAL A 377 -17.38 -11.38 11.58
C VAL A 377 -16.57 -12.27 10.63
N ALA A 378 -17.11 -12.58 9.46
CA ALA A 378 -16.43 -13.37 8.46
C ALA A 378 -15.18 -12.62 7.91
N ALA A 379 -15.30 -11.31 7.70
CA ALA A 379 -14.20 -10.44 7.28
C ALA A 379 -13.04 -10.48 8.28
N ARG A 380 -13.31 -10.29 9.59
CA ARG A 380 -12.28 -10.37 10.63
C ARG A 380 -11.65 -11.75 10.69
N LYS A 381 -12.45 -12.80 10.64
CA LYS A 381 -11.93 -14.17 10.66
C LYS A 381 -10.93 -14.38 9.52
N ARG A 382 -11.29 -13.97 8.29
CA ARG A 382 -10.40 -14.07 7.13
C ARG A 382 -9.13 -13.23 7.30
N ALA A 383 -9.24 -11.98 7.77
CA ALA A 383 -8.09 -11.11 8.00
C ALA A 383 -7.08 -11.75 8.97
N VAL A 384 -7.54 -12.33 10.06
CA VAL A 384 -6.71 -12.97 11.07
C VAL A 384 -6.07 -14.27 10.56
N ASP A 385 -6.87 -15.13 9.93
CA ASP A 385 -6.44 -16.49 9.56
C ASP A 385 -5.48 -16.47 8.35
N VAL A 386 -5.66 -15.56 7.41
CA VAL A 386 -4.95 -15.57 6.13
C VAL A 386 -3.80 -14.55 6.07
N PHE A 387 -3.98 -13.39 6.71
CA PHE A 387 -3.10 -12.24 6.48
C PHE A 387 -2.30 -11.81 7.73
N SER A 388 -1.86 -12.75 8.58
CA SER A 388 -1.03 -12.39 9.73
C SER A 388 0.41 -12.07 9.33
N TRP A 389 0.98 -10.97 9.85
CA TRP A 389 2.39 -10.62 9.60
C TRP A 389 3.37 -11.71 9.98
N LYS A 390 3.07 -12.51 11.02
CA LYS A 390 3.88 -13.64 11.42
C LYS A 390 4.01 -14.70 10.31
N SER A 391 2.89 -15.03 9.65
CA SER A 391 2.87 -15.95 8.51
C SER A 391 3.60 -15.36 7.30
N ILE A 392 3.37 -14.07 7.01
CA ILE A 392 3.99 -13.36 5.89
C ILE A 392 5.53 -13.30 6.04
N ALA A 393 6.03 -12.98 7.24
CA ALA A 393 7.47 -12.95 7.51
C ALA A 393 8.11 -14.34 7.35
N LYS A 394 7.42 -15.41 7.82
CA LYS A 394 7.89 -16.78 7.62
C LYS A 394 7.98 -17.14 6.14
N GLN A 395 6.96 -16.85 5.35
CA GLN A 395 6.97 -17.08 3.89
C GLN A 395 8.09 -16.28 3.21
N THR A 396 8.31 -15.04 3.62
CA THR A 396 9.40 -14.18 3.11
C THR A 396 10.77 -14.78 3.44
N PHE A 397 10.96 -15.23 4.67
CA PHE A 397 12.20 -15.89 5.09
C PHE A 397 12.48 -17.20 4.31
N ASP A 398 11.43 -18.01 4.09
CA ASP A 398 11.56 -19.24 3.29
C ASP A 398 11.92 -18.92 1.83
N PHE A 399 11.36 -17.86 1.29
CA PHE A 399 11.71 -17.39 -0.06
C PHE A 399 13.15 -16.87 -0.13
N TYR A 400 13.67 -16.21 0.92
CA TYR A 400 15.09 -15.86 1.00
C TYR A 400 15.97 -17.11 0.91
N ALA A 401 15.69 -18.12 1.73
CA ALA A 401 16.47 -19.36 1.74
C ALA A 401 16.49 -20.04 0.35
N GLN A 402 15.34 -20.15 -0.29
CA GLN A 402 15.21 -20.73 -1.64
C GLN A 402 16.00 -19.91 -2.69
N THR A 403 15.94 -18.58 -2.60
CA THR A 403 16.61 -17.69 -3.56
C THR A 403 18.12 -17.73 -3.39
N ILE A 404 18.63 -17.75 -2.15
CA ILE A 404 20.05 -17.91 -1.81
C ILE A 404 20.58 -19.25 -2.36
N GLU A 405 19.86 -20.32 -2.17
CA GLU A 405 20.25 -21.65 -2.64
C GLU A 405 20.35 -21.68 -4.19
N ARG A 406 19.37 -21.09 -4.88
CA ARG A 406 19.36 -21.01 -6.35
C ARG A 406 20.52 -20.15 -6.85
N HIS A 407 20.71 -18.96 -6.32
CA HIS A 407 21.81 -18.06 -6.67
C HIS A 407 23.18 -18.72 -6.50
N SER A 408 23.37 -19.46 -5.39
CA SER A 408 24.62 -20.16 -5.12
C SER A 408 24.92 -21.28 -6.13
N LYS A 409 23.90 -21.88 -6.73
CA LYS A 409 24.05 -22.88 -7.80
C LYS A 409 24.40 -22.22 -9.13
N GLU A 410 23.76 -21.09 -9.45
CA GLU A 410 24.02 -20.34 -10.70
C GLU A 410 25.44 -19.74 -10.74
N VAL A 411 25.93 -19.19 -9.61
CA VAL A 411 27.30 -18.64 -9.49
C VAL A 411 28.37 -19.74 -9.59
N LYS A 412 28.07 -20.98 -9.20
CA LYS A 412 29.00 -22.12 -9.26
C LYS A 412 28.93 -22.89 -10.58
N ALA A 413 27.96 -22.58 -11.43
CA ALA A 413 27.91 -23.17 -12.77
C ALA A 413 29.03 -22.56 -13.64
N PRO A 414 29.88 -23.38 -14.32
CA PRO A 414 31.03 -22.92 -15.07
C PRO A 414 30.62 -22.09 -16.29
#